data_ded30153008954a48c5084dc93023300
#
_entry.id   ded30153008954a48c5084dc93023300
#
_cell.length_a   1.000
_cell.length_b   1.000
_cell.length_c   1.000
_cell.angle_alpha   90.00
_cell.angle_beta   90.00
_cell.angle_gamma   90.00
#
_symmetry.space_group_name_H-M   'P 1'
#
loop_
_entity.id
_entity.type
_entity.pdbx_description
1 polymer ?
#
loop_
_entity_poly.entity_id
_entity_poly.type
_entity_poly.pdbx_seq_one_letter_code
_entity_poly.pdbx_strand_id
1 'polypeptide(L)'
;MAAKLDQYNGPNDPRFQSGSGFFQGIGIASAAGAIAGYGAAWEGIGLYKTGAFLSPDSLFAAIHQLGPLPHAYAPVLLGSTVACAVAGAIAGWKGGAIPTEIHVRGSQLTTRPKAMQRAIAEASPPVAGKNQGIRIHPKIQTTEHLETSHTLILGGSGAGKTTILWPMIQQIAARGDRMLIFSFKGDFEQKMDVPRYALLAPWDSRSATWSLGKDVRTRLDAESLSMTLIPEPDGGSKDPMWTSGSRALLVGIISDVQRAKGEAWGFADLAKRVAEALSDFPTLQDIIRKESPMAGALLSGGADSKTTASFLSTIASYMSHVINLGVAEDDLLKSQAKRKEWSVNGWLAGDVPPISILGFRSSAKGLSQAWGASIIEQIVQKCGDLPDADPDARRIWLILDEVPRLGKVPSITEGLEVLRSKGVRIVLGAQGIGQIEEIYSKTTARSWAMQTATKIIGRIVEPEDQKWAAGLIGERVLERYSASQNT
;
A
#
# COMPACT_ATOMS: atom_id res chain seq x y z
N MET A 1 11.27 32.92 7.33
CA MET A 1 10.79 33.57 8.57
C MET A 1 11.33 32.72 9.72
N ALA A 2 12.45 33.10 10.31
CA ALA A 2 13.09 32.39 11.42
C ALA A 2 12.22 32.56 12.66
N ALA A 3 11.56 31.47 13.09
CA ALA A 3 10.91 31.46 14.39
C ALA A 3 12.00 31.69 15.44
N LYS A 4 11.82 32.71 16.28
CA LYS A 4 12.64 32.94 17.46
C LYS A 4 12.68 31.59 18.21
N LEU A 5 13.87 31.00 18.34
CA LEU A 5 14.14 30.00 19.33
C LEU A 5 13.80 30.60 20.67
N ASP A 6 12.71 30.18 21.30
CA ASP A 6 12.43 30.56 22.68
C ASP A 6 13.64 30.15 23.50
N GLN A 7 14.28 31.14 24.11
CA GLN A 7 15.49 30.90 24.90
C GLN A 7 15.12 29.96 26.05
N TYR A 8 15.88 28.89 26.16
CA TYR A 8 15.83 28.01 27.33
C TYR A 8 16.15 28.80 28.59
N ASN A 9 15.20 28.93 29.50
CA ASN A 9 15.31 29.70 30.73
C ASN A 9 16.00 28.93 31.88
N GLY A 10 16.72 27.88 31.57
CA GLY A 10 17.41 27.06 32.55
C GLY A 10 16.47 26.19 33.41
N PRO A 11 16.91 25.81 34.65
CA PRO A 11 16.14 24.96 35.55
C PRO A 11 14.77 25.52 35.96
N ASN A 12 14.57 26.83 35.76
CA ASN A 12 13.32 27.51 36.08
C ASN A 12 12.38 27.71 34.90
N ASP A 13 12.61 27.02 33.76
CA ASP A 13 11.69 27.05 32.61
C ASP A 13 10.32 26.47 33.03
N PRO A 14 9.23 27.26 32.92
CA PRO A 14 7.88 26.80 33.32
C PRO A 14 7.46 25.50 32.65
N ARG A 15 8.00 25.17 31.47
CA ARG A 15 7.73 23.93 30.73
C ARG A 15 8.27 22.68 31.44
N PHE A 16 9.28 22.84 32.32
CA PHE A 16 9.92 21.78 33.09
C PHE A 16 9.73 21.92 34.61
N GLN A 17 9.04 22.97 35.08
CA GLN A 17 8.86 23.28 36.51
C GLN A 17 7.89 22.37 37.26
N SER A 18 7.54 21.19 36.72
CA SER A 18 6.56 20.32 37.41
C SER A 18 7.13 19.52 38.59
N GLY A 19 8.43 19.63 38.90
CA GLY A 19 9.02 18.89 40.02
C GLY A 19 8.51 19.30 41.39
N SER A 20 8.42 20.63 41.64
CA SER A 20 7.79 21.14 42.86
C SER A 20 6.27 21.03 42.80
N GLY A 21 5.67 21.20 41.62
CA GLY A 21 4.24 21.02 41.38
C GLY A 21 3.76 19.58 41.54
N PHE A 22 4.63 18.59 41.33
CA PHE A 22 4.31 17.17 41.54
C PHE A 22 3.98 16.89 43.01
N PHE A 23 4.87 17.24 43.94
CA PHE A 23 4.63 17.05 45.37
C PHE A 23 3.52 17.95 45.91
N GLN A 24 3.41 19.18 45.42
CA GLN A 24 2.28 20.06 45.74
C GLN A 24 0.98 19.55 45.17
N GLY A 25 0.98 19.02 43.94
CA GLY A 25 -0.20 18.41 43.31
C GLY A 25 -0.67 17.17 44.05
N ILE A 26 0.24 16.29 44.48
CA ILE A 26 -0.12 15.15 45.31
C ILE A 26 -0.68 15.62 46.66
N GLY A 27 -0.04 16.59 47.32
CA GLY A 27 -0.47 17.13 48.59
C GLY A 27 -1.86 17.76 48.50
N ILE A 28 -2.07 18.66 47.53
CA ILE A 28 -3.38 19.34 47.31
C ILE A 28 -4.45 18.30 46.91
N ALA A 29 -4.18 17.36 46.03
CA ALA A 29 -5.11 16.36 45.60
C ALA A 29 -5.47 15.38 46.74
N SER A 30 -4.49 15.05 47.60
CA SER A 30 -4.72 14.21 48.78
C SER A 30 -5.53 14.94 49.84
N ALA A 31 -5.25 16.22 50.10
CA ALA A 31 -6.02 17.06 51.02
C ALA A 31 -7.46 17.27 50.51
N ALA A 32 -7.63 17.58 49.24
CA ALA A 32 -8.96 17.71 48.63
C ALA A 32 -9.74 16.41 48.67
N GLY A 33 -9.07 15.28 48.42
CA GLY A 33 -9.64 13.93 48.50
C GLY A 33 -10.05 13.58 49.94
N ALA A 34 -9.26 13.94 50.93
CA ALA A 34 -9.59 13.73 52.35
C ALA A 34 -10.80 14.59 52.79
N ILE A 35 -10.82 15.86 52.35
CA ILE A 35 -11.96 16.77 52.63
C ILE A 35 -13.26 16.25 51.99
N ALA A 36 -13.20 15.85 50.73
CA ALA A 36 -14.34 15.30 50.00
C ALA A 36 -14.85 13.99 50.64
N GLY A 37 -13.91 13.10 51.04
CA GLY A 37 -14.27 11.85 51.73
C GLY A 37 -14.90 12.07 53.10
N TYR A 38 -14.42 13.04 53.83
CA TYR A 38 -14.99 13.45 55.09
C TYR A 38 -16.39 14.02 54.86
N GLY A 39 -16.58 14.91 53.87
CA GLY A 39 -17.89 15.46 53.52
C GLY A 39 -18.92 14.39 53.12
N ALA A 40 -18.53 13.42 52.27
CA ALA A 40 -19.39 12.33 51.85
C ALA A 40 -19.80 11.41 53.02
N ALA A 41 -18.90 11.18 53.96
CA ALA A 41 -19.22 10.43 55.17
C ALA A 41 -20.20 11.16 56.11
N TRP A 42 -20.13 12.48 56.13
CA TRP A 42 -21.05 13.35 56.88
C TRP A 42 -22.46 13.36 56.26
N GLU A 43 -22.57 13.39 54.93
CA GLU A 43 -23.88 13.24 54.24
C GLU A 43 -24.57 11.94 54.61
N GLY A 44 -23.84 10.83 54.64
CA GLY A 44 -24.35 9.51 55.04
C GLY A 44 -24.87 9.44 56.50
N ILE A 45 -24.45 10.36 57.36
CA ILE A 45 -24.87 10.43 58.78
C ILE A 45 -26.13 11.32 58.98
N GLY A 46 -26.67 11.95 57.92
CA GLY A 46 -27.90 12.74 57.98
C GLY A 46 -27.76 14.15 58.58
N LEU A 47 -26.52 14.65 58.68
CA LEU A 47 -26.21 16.01 59.15
C LEU A 47 -26.38 17.11 58.06
N TYR A 48 -26.90 16.73 56.91
CA TYR A 48 -27.19 17.61 55.76
C TYR A 48 -28.24 18.71 56.05
N LYS A 49 -28.96 18.61 57.16
CA LYS A 49 -30.07 19.53 57.48
C LYS A 49 -29.66 20.89 58.04
N THR A 50 -28.38 21.16 58.28
CA THR A 50 -27.96 22.37 59.01
C THR A 50 -27.37 23.47 58.13
N GLY A 51 -27.34 23.33 56.80
CA GLY A 51 -26.93 24.43 55.88
C GLY A 51 -25.47 24.93 56.01
N ALA A 52 -24.64 24.23 56.75
CA ALA A 52 -23.30 24.67 57.17
C ALA A 52 -22.16 24.43 56.12
N PHE A 53 -22.51 24.08 54.86
CA PHE A 53 -21.52 23.63 53.86
C PHE A 53 -20.96 24.72 52.96
N LEU A 54 -21.22 25.99 53.19
CA LEU A 54 -20.93 27.03 52.18
C LEU A 54 -19.75 27.95 52.48
N SER A 55 -19.00 27.79 53.57
CA SER A 55 -17.77 28.52 53.79
C SER A 55 -16.75 27.72 54.65
N PRO A 56 -15.44 27.95 54.47
CA PRO A 56 -14.41 27.34 55.31
C PRO A 56 -14.55 27.57 56.77
N ASP A 57 -15.02 28.77 57.15
CA ASP A 57 -15.22 29.17 58.55
C ASP A 57 -16.41 28.45 59.19
N SER A 58 -17.48 28.18 58.45
CA SER A 58 -18.60 27.39 58.90
C SER A 58 -18.25 25.91 59.07
N LEU A 59 -17.31 25.39 58.29
CA LEU A 59 -16.79 24.03 58.41
C LEU A 59 -16.00 23.85 59.73
N PHE A 60 -15.12 24.80 60.06
CA PHE A 60 -14.38 24.79 61.30
C PHE A 60 -15.29 24.96 62.51
N ALA A 61 -16.29 25.83 62.45
CA ALA A 61 -17.28 26.02 63.52
C ALA A 61 -18.16 24.76 63.74
N ALA A 62 -18.55 24.09 62.62
CA ALA A 62 -19.31 22.84 62.68
C ALA A 62 -18.48 21.67 63.28
N ILE A 63 -17.21 21.58 62.95
CA ILE A 63 -16.29 20.56 63.55
C ILE A 63 -16.14 20.77 65.06
N HIS A 64 -16.10 22.01 65.55
CA HIS A 64 -15.98 22.34 66.98
C HIS A 64 -17.31 22.15 67.79
N GLN A 65 -18.47 22.22 67.13
CA GLN A 65 -19.77 22.04 67.78
C GLN A 65 -20.22 20.57 67.83
N LEU A 66 -19.57 19.68 67.11
CA LEU A 66 -19.89 18.28 67.10
C LEU A 66 -19.20 17.60 68.28
N GLY A 67 -19.99 17.15 69.24
CA GLY A 67 -19.52 16.25 70.29
C GLY A 67 -18.89 14.98 69.72
N PRO A 68 -18.31 14.12 70.54
CA PRO A 68 -17.63 12.90 70.08
C PRO A 68 -18.58 12.07 69.23
N LEU A 69 -18.22 11.88 67.96
CA LEU A 69 -18.94 11.02 67.05
C LEU A 69 -19.07 9.61 67.62
N PRO A 70 -20.22 8.96 67.47
CA PRO A 70 -20.39 7.58 67.91
C PRO A 70 -19.29 6.72 67.24
N HIS A 71 -18.57 5.93 68.05
CA HIS A 71 -17.50 5.05 67.61
C HIS A 71 -17.87 4.11 66.44
N ALA A 72 -19.16 3.86 66.23
CA ALA A 72 -19.70 3.03 65.16
C ALA A 72 -19.42 3.63 63.74
N TYR A 73 -19.24 4.94 63.61
CA TYR A 73 -19.01 5.61 62.32
C TYR A 73 -17.53 5.87 62.02
N ALA A 74 -16.66 5.71 62.98
CA ALA A 74 -15.22 5.92 62.83
C ALA A 74 -14.59 5.09 61.72
N PRO A 75 -14.92 3.80 61.51
CA PRO A 75 -14.36 3.02 60.41
C PRO A 75 -14.79 3.52 59.03
N VAL A 76 -16.03 4.00 58.88
CA VAL A 76 -16.54 4.50 57.60
C VAL A 76 -15.88 5.83 57.24
N LEU A 77 -15.74 6.74 58.19
CA LEU A 77 -15.04 8.01 58.03
C LEU A 77 -13.57 7.81 57.70
N LEU A 78 -12.89 6.93 58.43
CA LEU A 78 -11.50 6.63 58.16
C LEU A 78 -11.31 5.97 56.78
N GLY A 79 -12.17 5.02 56.44
CA GLY A 79 -12.12 4.32 55.14
C GLY A 79 -12.36 5.24 53.96
N SER A 80 -13.37 6.13 54.02
CA SER A 80 -13.66 7.09 52.96
C SER A 80 -12.55 8.14 52.79
N THR A 81 -12.00 8.62 53.91
CA THR A 81 -10.88 9.58 53.90
C THR A 81 -9.65 8.99 53.31
N VAL A 82 -9.27 7.76 53.67
CA VAL A 82 -8.15 7.06 53.12
C VAL A 82 -8.34 6.77 51.61
N ALA A 83 -9.52 6.29 51.23
CA ALA A 83 -9.83 6.02 49.83
C ALA A 83 -9.75 7.27 48.95
N CYS A 84 -10.27 8.40 49.41
CA CYS A 84 -10.18 9.67 48.68
C CYS A 84 -8.74 10.22 48.64
N ALA A 85 -7.98 10.09 49.75
CA ALA A 85 -6.58 10.48 49.78
C ALA A 85 -5.74 9.66 48.80
N VAL A 86 -5.95 8.35 48.72
CA VAL A 86 -5.29 7.45 47.78
C VAL A 86 -5.67 7.82 46.32
N ALA A 87 -6.96 8.03 46.07
CA ALA A 87 -7.42 8.46 44.75
C ALA A 87 -6.82 9.81 44.31
N GLY A 88 -6.77 10.77 45.27
CA GLY A 88 -6.15 12.07 45.06
C GLY A 88 -4.63 11.96 44.81
N ALA A 89 -3.93 11.09 45.53
CA ALA A 89 -2.50 10.81 45.33
C ALA A 89 -2.24 10.17 43.95
N ILE A 90 -3.09 9.20 43.54
CA ILE A 90 -3.00 8.58 42.20
C ILE A 90 -3.28 9.61 41.09
N ALA A 91 -4.26 10.47 41.27
CA ALA A 91 -4.61 11.53 40.31
C ALA A 91 -3.48 12.57 40.20
N GLY A 92 -2.91 13.00 41.33
CA GLY A 92 -1.76 13.89 41.39
C GLY A 92 -0.51 13.29 40.78
N TRP A 93 -0.24 12.00 41.04
CA TRP A 93 0.87 11.28 40.40
C TRP A 93 0.73 11.17 38.89
N LYS A 94 -0.47 10.87 38.37
CA LYS A 94 -0.73 10.84 36.93
C LYS A 94 -0.69 12.22 36.27
N GLY A 95 -1.13 13.26 36.97
CA GLY A 95 -1.16 14.64 36.45
C GLY A 95 0.17 15.36 36.55
N GLY A 96 1.06 14.92 37.44
CA GLY A 96 2.35 15.58 37.72
C GLY A 96 3.56 14.93 37.07
N ALA A 97 3.37 13.94 36.18
CA ALA A 97 4.50 13.34 35.45
C ALA A 97 5.19 14.37 34.56
N ILE A 98 6.44 14.71 34.85
CA ILE A 98 7.26 15.59 34.02
C ILE A 98 7.43 14.93 32.66
N PRO A 99 7.06 15.56 31.54
CA PRO A 99 7.38 15.04 30.24
C PRO A 99 8.90 15.00 30.10
N THR A 100 9.48 13.81 29.92
CA THR A 100 10.91 13.63 29.69
C THR A 100 11.37 14.23 28.37
N GLU A 101 10.46 14.42 27.45
CA GLU A 101 10.68 14.98 26.11
C GLU A 101 9.55 15.92 25.75
N ILE A 102 9.90 17.11 25.25
CA ILE A 102 8.95 18.08 24.66
C ILE A 102 9.25 18.14 23.16
N HIS A 103 8.23 17.88 22.33
CA HIS A 103 8.34 18.01 20.88
C HIS A 103 8.28 19.50 20.50
N VAL A 104 9.35 20.02 19.88
CA VAL A 104 9.46 21.43 19.47
C VAL A 104 9.02 21.61 18.03
N ARG A 105 9.54 20.81 17.11
CA ARG A 105 9.22 20.87 15.68
C ARG A 105 9.60 19.58 14.95
N GLY A 106 9.08 19.42 13.73
CA GLY A 106 9.36 18.29 12.85
C GLY A 106 8.32 17.18 12.98
N SER A 107 8.69 15.97 12.57
CA SER A 107 7.80 14.82 12.54
C SER A 107 7.32 14.41 13.92
N GLN A 108 6.04 14.07 14.04
CA GLN A 108 5.48 13.55 15.29
C GLN A 108 5.47 12.03 15.28
N LEU A 109 6.12 11.41 16.26
CA LEU A 109 6.04 9.98 16.49
C LEU A 109 4.88 9.67 17.44
N THR A 110 3.94 8.87 16.99
CA THR A 110 2.89 8.35 17.86
C THR A 110 2.93 6.83 17.92
N THR A 111 2.92 6.30 19.12
CA THR A 111 2.81 4.86 19.40
C THR A 111 1.39 4.47 19.84
N ARG A 112 0.50 5.45 19.99
CA ARG A 112 -0.87 5.25 20.45
C ARG A 112 -1.81 5.06 19.25
N PRO A 113 -2.42 3.86 19.07
CA PRO A 113 -3.29 3.61 17.93
C PRO A 113 -4.45 4.61 17.76
N LYS A 114 -5.03 5.07 18.87
CA LYS A 114 -6.10 6.10 18.84
C LYS A 114 -5.61 7.45 18.30
N ALA A 115 -4.40 7.87 18.66
CA ALA A 115 -3.82 9.12 18.15
C ALA A 115 -3.48 8.99 16.65
N MET A 116 -2.94 7.85 16.23
CA MET A 116 -2.69 7.54 14.83
C MET A 116 -3.99 7.52 14.01
N GLN A 117 -5.06 6.90 14.54
CA GLN A 117 -6.36 6.89 13.89
C GLN A 117 -6.94 8.30 13.70
N ARG A 118 -6.76 9.20 14.68
CA ARG A 118 -7.17 10.61 14.56
C ARG A 118 -6.35 11.33 13.50
N ALA A 119 -5.03 11.18 13.52
CA ALA A 119 -4.15 11.81 12.53
C ALA A 119 -4.49 11.35 11.09
N ILE A 120 -4.82 10.08 10.88
CA ILE A 120 -5.28 9.56 9.59
C ILE A 120 -6.58 10.24 9.17
N ALA A 121 -7.57 10.32 10.06
CA ALA A 121 -8.87 10.92 9.77
C ALA A 121 -8.78 12.43 9.52
N GLU A 122 -7.85 13.13 10.18
CA GLU A 122 -7.58 14.56 9.97
C GLU A 122 -6.87 14.83 8.65
N ALA A 123 -5.85 14.02 8.33
CA ALA A 123 -5.07 14.16 7.09
C ALA A 123 -5.82 13.69 5.85
N SER A 124 -6.72 12.73 6.01
CA SER A 124 -7.48 12.11 4.91
C SER A 124 -8.88 11.75 5.42
N PRO A 125 -9.83 12.71 5.41
CA PRO A 125 -11.18 12.49 5.93
C PRO A 125 -11.91 11.37 5.17
N PRO A 126 -12.76 10.57 5.84
CA PRO A 126 -13.57 9.55 5.20
C PRO A 126 -14.63 10.14 4.27
N VAL A 127 -14.95 9.43 3.20
CA VAL A 127 -16.01 9.82 2.25
C VAL A 127 -17.37 9.75 2.95
N ALA A 128 -18.23 10.73 2.73
CA ALA A 128 -19.58 10.80 3.32
C ALA A 128 -19.63 10.65 4.84
N GLY A 129 -18.54 10.97 5.54
CA GLY A 129 -18.45 10.88 7.01
C GLY A 129 -18.41 9.47 7.57
N LYS A 130 -18.44 8.42 6.75
CA LYS A 130 -18.36 7.01 7.16
C LYS A 130 -17.03 6.43 6.66
N ASN A 131 -16.21 5.92 7.58
CA ASN A 131 -14.97 5.25 7.21
C ASN A 131 -15.25 3.80 6.83
N GLN A 132 -15.13 3.49 5.54
CA GLN A 132 -15.22 2.15 4.97
C GLN A 132 -13.85 1.62 4.51
N GLY A 133 -12.78 2.32 4.84
CA GLY A 133 -11.42 1.89 4.51
C GLY A 133 -11.04 0.58 5.21
N ILE A 134 -10.05 -0.12 4.66
CA ILE A 134 -9.54 -1.37 5.24
C ILE A 134 -8.66 -1.10 6.47
N ARG A 135 -8.54 -2.11 7.32
CA ARG A 135 -7.61 -2.08 8.45
C ARG A 135 -6.24 -2.59 8.00
N ILE A 136 -5.23 -1.76 8.18
CA ILE A 136 -3.82 -2.13 7.99
C ILE A 136 -3.19 -2.70 9.27
N HIS A 137 -3.84 -2.50 10.40
CA HIS A 137 -3.49 -3.02 11.71
C HIS A 137 -4.80 -3.25 12.49
N PRO A 138 -4.90 -4.21 13.46
CA PRO A 138 -6.14 -4.48 14.19
C PRO A 138 -6.81 -3.26 14.83
N LYS A 139 -6.02 -2.21 15.15
CA LYS A 139 -6.50 -0.97 15.79
C LYS A 139 -6.37 0.28 14.90
N ILE A 140 -6.00 0.13 13.62
CA ILE A 140 -5.78 1.26 12.71
C ILE A 140 -6.46 0.95 11.38
N GLN A 141 -7.43 1.78 11.03
CA GLN A 141 -8.20 1.71 9.80
C GLN A 141 -7.81 2.88 8.89
N THR A 142 -7.64 2.62 7.61
CA THR A 142 -7.44 3.65 6.59
C THR A 142 -8.75 4.37 6.28
N THR A 143 -8.71 5.38 5.43
CA THR A 143 -9.89 5.96 4.80
C THR A 143 -9.88 5.60 3.32
N GLU A 144 -11.03 5.72 2.64
CA GLU A 144 -11.15 5.45 1.20
C GLU A 144 -10.22 6.34 0.39
N HIS A 145 -10.04 7.60 0.77
CA HIS A 145 -9.10 8.51 0.16
C HIS A 145 -7.65 8.06 0.33
N LEU A 146 -7.29 7.56 1.53
CA LEU A 146 -5.95 7.07 1.78
C LEU A 146 -5.66 5.80 0.98
N GLU A 147 -6.65 4.94 0.80
CA GLU A 147 -6.53 3.74 -0.04
C GLU A 147 -6.18 4.10 -1.49
N THR A 148 -6.89 5.08 -2.09
CA THR A 148 -6.62 5.50 -3.48
C THR A 148 -5.29 6.22 -3.64
N SER A 149 -4.70 6.68 -2.54
CA SER A 149 -3.36 7.30 -2.53
C SER A 149 -2.22 6.27 -2.43
N HIS A 150 -2.50 5.02 -2.78
CA HIS A 150 -1.57 3.90 -2.93
C HIS A 150 -0.77 3.55 -1.66
N THR A 151 -0.19 2.36 -1.64
CA THR A 151 0.55 1.85 -0.48
C THR A 151 1.87 1.22 -0.93
N LEU A 152 2.95 1.51 -0.22
CA LEU A 152 4.25 0.88 -0.37
C LEU A 152 4.56 0.04 0.87
N ILE A 153 4.89 -1.23 0.68
CA ILE A 153 5.24 -2.17 1.75
C ILE A 153 6.67 -2.65 1.53
N LEU A 154 7.56 -2.27 2.42
CA LEU A 154 8.96 -2.68 2.37
C LEU A 154 9.32 -3.58 3.56
N GLY A 155 10.08 -4.63 3.28
CA GLY A 155 10.59 -5.50 4.34
C GLY A 155 11.27 -6.74 3.78
N GLY A 156 12.41 -7.08 4.32
CA GLY A 156 13.20 -8.24 3.93
C GLY A 156 12.46 -9.57 4.04
N SER A 157 13.12 -10.64 3.66
CA SER A 157 12.53 -11.99 3.82
C SER A 157 12.19 -12.25 5.29
N GLY A 158 10.99 -12.76 5.56
CA GLY A 158 10.51 -12.99 6.92
C GLY A 158 10.09 -11.74 7.71
N ALA A 159 10.08 -10.55 7.10
CA ALA A 159 9.62 -9.31 7.75
C ALA A 159 8.11 -9.21 7.96
N GLY A 160 7.34 -10.22 7.55
CA GLY A 160 5.90 -10.26 7.77
C GLY A 160 5.06 -9.60 6.67
N LYS A 161 5.59 -9.33 5.46
CA LYS A 161 4.80 -8.75 4.36
C LYS A 161 3.50 -9.51 4.11
N THR A 162 3.57 -10.82 3.91
CA THR A 162 2.37 -11.66 3.70
C THR A 162 1.41 -11.62 4.90
N THR A 163 1.94 -11.48 6.13
CA THR A 163 1.13 -11.35 7.35
C THR A 163 0.34 -10.04 7.37
N ILE A 164 0.89 -8.99 6.76
CA ILE A 164 0.21 -7.69 6.61
C ILE A 164 -0.78 -7.75 5.44
N LEU A 165 -0.34 -8.27 4.29
CA LEU A 165 -1.15 -8.32 3.07
C LEU A 165 -2.38 -9.23 3.22
N TRP A 166 -2.24 -10.37 3.88
CA TRP A 166 -3.32 -11.34 3.96
C TRP A 166 -4.61 -10.81 4.63
N PRO A 167 -4.57 -10.17 5.81
CA PRO A 167 -5.76 -9.54 6.38
C PRO A 167 -6.33 -8.39 5.53
N MET A 168 -5.49 -7.67 4.76
CA MET A 168 -5.96 -6.67 3.81
C MET A 168 -6.75 -7.34 2.68
N ILE A 169 -6.18 -8.36 2.06
CA ILE A 169 -6.80 -9.14 0.98
C ILE A 169 -8.15 -9.73 1.44
N GLN A 170 -8.23 -10.28 2.64
CA GLN A 170 -9.48 -10.82 3.19
C GLN A 170 -10.56 -9.75 3.33
N GLN A 171 -10.21 -8.55 3.78
CA GLN A 171 -11.16 -7.44 3.93
C GLN A 171 -11.61 -6.91 2.57
N ILE A 172 -10.69 -6.78 1.60
CA ILE A 172 -10.98 -6.38 0.22
C ILE A 172 -11.94 -7.38 -0.44
N ALA A 173 -11.65 -8.68 -0.29
CA ALA A 173 -12.50 -9.76 -0.78
C ALA A 173 -13.90 -9.77 -0.13
N ALA A 174 -13.97 -9.57 1.20
CA ALA A 174 -15.23 -9.51 1.95
C ALA A 174 -16.08 -8.29 1.56
N ARG A 175 -15.44 -7.18 1.16
CA ARG A 175 -16.10 -5.98 0.66
C ARG A 175 -16.63 -6.14 -0.78
N GLY A 176 -16.17 -7.18 -1.49
CA GLY A 176 -16.57 -7.48 -2.87
C GLY A 176 -15.84 -6.64 -3.93
N ASP A 177 -14.72 -6.03 -3.58
CA ASP A 177 -13.92 -5.23 -4.50
C ASP A 177 -13.27 -6.12 -5.58
N ARG A 178 -12.94 -5.53 -6.74
CA ARG A 178 -12.11 -6.18 -7.74
C ARG A 178 -10.65 -6.13 -7.34
N MET A 179 -9.93 -7.23 -7.52
CA MET A 179 -8.56 -7.36 -7.05
C MET A 179 -7.73 -8.25 -7.97
N LEU A 180 -6.59 -7.73 -8.46
CA LEU A 180 -5.52 -8.53 -9.01
C LEU A 180 -4.42 -8.68 -7.97
N ILE A 181 -4.00 -9.91 -7.69
CA ILE A 181 -2.89 -10.21 -6.77
C ILE A 181 -1.76 -10.84 -7.58
N PHE A 182 -0.60 -10.22 -7.60
CA PHE A 182 0.62 -10.87 -8.07
C PHE A 182 1.21 -11.72 -6.95
N SER A 183 1.24 -13.03 -7.16
CA SER A 183 1.70 -14.03 -6.20
C SER A 183 3.03 -14.63 -6.63
N PHE A 184 4.13 -14.12 -6.07
CA PHE A 184 5.47 -14.59 -6.44
C PHE A 184 5.77 -16.00 -5.90
N LYS A 185 5.30 -16.34 -4.68
CA LYS A 185 5.60 -17.61 -4.01
C LYS A 185 4.46 -18.65 -4.10
N GLY A 186 3.32 -18.29 -4.64
CA GLY A 186 2.14 -19.15 -4.60
C GLY A 186 1.45 -19.22 -3.23
N ASP A 187 1.77 -18.30 -2.31
CA ASP A 187 1.22 -18.30 -0.96
C ASP A 187 -0.27 -17.96 -0.93
N PHE A 188 -0.72 -17.13 -1.86
CA PHE A 188 -2.10 -16.66 -1.90
C PHE A 188 -3.04 -17.71 -2.52
N GLU A 189 -2.58 -18.44 -3.54
CA GLU A 189 -3.34 -19.54 -4.17
C GLU A 189 -3.64 -20.68 -3.19
N GLN A 190 -2.74 -20.90 -2.23
CA GLN A 190 -2.89 -21.94 -1.20
C GLN A 190 -3.84 -21.51 -0.08
N LYS A 191 -3.94 -20.21 0.20
CA LYS A 191 -4.72 -19.65 1.31
C LYS A 191 -6.15 -19.32 0.90
N MET A 192 -6.39 -19.03 -0.38
CA MET A 192 -7.73 -18.74 -0.88
C MET A 192 -8.52 -20.01 -1.15
N ASP A 193 -9.70 -20.10 -0.54
CA ASP A 193 -10.68 -21.12 -0.90
C ASP A 193 -11.15 -20.93 -2.36
N VAL A 194 -10.92 -21.96 -3.18
CA VAL A 194 -11.38 -22.00 -4.57
C VAL A 194 -12.87 -22.32 -4.55
N PRO A 195 -13.78 -21.51 -4.98
CA PRO A 195 -14.11 -21.24 -6.37
C PRO A 195 -14.21 -19.76 -6.70
N ARG A 196 -13.65 -18.90 -5.91
CA ARG A 196 -13.92 -17.46 -5.94
C ARG A 196 -12.87 -16.61 -6.67
N TYR A 197 -11.87 -17.20 -7.27
CA TYR A 197 -10.86 -16.45 -8.01
C TYR A 197 -10.53 -17.08 -9.37
N ALA A 198 -10.03 -16.26 -10.30
CA ALA A 198 -9.40 -16.71 -11.53
C ALA A 198 -7.89 -16.82 -11.31
N LEU A 199 -7.31 -17.99 -11.52
CA LEU A 199 -5.85 -18.16 -11.58
C LEU A 199 -5.36 -17.80 -12.99
N LEU A 200 -4.32 -16.98 -13.10
CA LEU A 200 -3.68 -16.55 -14.33
C LEU A 200 -2.23 -17.04 -14.35
N ALA A 201 -2.05 -18.32 -14.71
CA ALA A 201 -0.75 -19.00 -14.72
C ALA A 201 -0.81 -20.12 -15.78
N PRO A 202 -0.51 -19.82 -17.07
CA PRO A 202 -0.76 -20.76 -18.19
C PRO A 202 -0.03 -22.10 -18.05
N TRP A 203 0.97 -22.21 -17.19
CA TRP A 203 1.66 -23.45 -16.82
C TRP A 203 0.96 -24.29 -15.75
N ASP A 204 -0.20 -23.85 -15.24
CA ASP A 204 -1.00 -24.55 -14.23
C ASP A 204 -2.34 -24.97 -14.85
N SER A 205 -2.70 -26.24 -14.74
CA SER A 205 -3.94 -26.77 -15.31
C SER A 205 -5.24 -26.15 -14.74
N ARG A 206 -5.15 -25.47 -13.61
CA ARG A 206 -6.27 -24.74 -12.98
C ARG A 206 -6.48 -23.35 -13.58
N SER A 207 -5.52 -22.85 -14.35
CA SER A 207 -5.50 -21.50 -14.88
C SER A 207 -6.71 -21.20 -15.77
N ALA A 208 -7.17 -19.95 -15.73
CA ALA A 208 -7.97 -19.42 -16.81
C ALA A 208 -7.08 -19.08 -18.01
N THR A 209 -7.64 -19.15 -19.22
CA THR A 209 -6.98 -18.72 -20.46
C THR A 209 -7.27 -17.24 -20.67
N TRP A 210 -6.25 -16.46 -20.93
CA TRP A 210 -6.44 -15.06 -21.28
C TRP A 210 -6.92 -14.91 -22.72
N SER A 211 -8.15 -14.45 -22.91
CA SER A 211 -8.69 -14.08 -24.22
C SER A 211 -8.08 -12.74 -24.66
N LEU A 212 -6.81 -12.78 -25.09
CA LEU A 212 -6.01 -11.59 -25.39
C LEU A 212 -6.67 -10.70 -26.46
N GLY A 213 -7.30 -11.32 -27.46
CA GLY A 213 -8.01 -10.60 -28.52
C GLY A 213 -9.22 -9.78 -28.05
N LYS A 214 -9.78 -10.08 -26.87
CA LYS A 214 -10.83 -9.26 -26.25
C LYS A 214 -10.28 -7.96 -25.65
N ASP A 215 -9.01 -7.91 -25.34
CA ASP A 215 -8.36 -6.76 -24.72
C ASP A 215 -7.52 -5.96 -25.71
N VAL A 216 -6.86 -6.63 -26.66
CA VAL A 216 -5.99 -6.03 -27.68
C VAL A 216 -6.79 -5.99 -29.00
N ARG A 217 -7.56 -4.91 -29.20
CA ARG A 217 -8.52 -4.78 -30.32
C ARG A 217 -8.07 -3.74 -31.35
N THR A 218 -7.37 -2.72 -30.92
CA THR A 218 -6.99 -1.59 -31.75
C THR A 218 -5.50 -1.64 -32.06
N ARG A 219 -5.07 -0.82 -33.03
CA ARG A 219 -3.64 -0.63 -33.31
C ARG A 219 -2.91 -0.06 -32.11
N LEU A 220 -3.52 0.83 -31.32
CA LEU A 220 -2.93 1.39 -30.11
C LEU A 220 -2.71 0.30 -29.06
N ASP A 221 -3.65 -0.62 -28.89
CA ASP A 221 -3.45 -1.78 -28.01
C ASP A 221 -2.30 -2.67 -28.49
N ALA A 222 -2.16 -2.86 -29.82
CA ALA A 222 -1.04 -3.61 -30.41
C ALA A 222 0.30 -2.91 -30.19
N GLU A 223 0.37 -1.60 -30.31
CA GLU A 223 1.55 -0.79 -30.01
C GLU A 223 1.98 -0.95 -28.56
N SER A 224 1.06 -0.84 -27.63
CA SER A 224 1.31 -1.03 -26.21
C SER A 224 1.78 -2.46 -25.90
N LEU A 225 1.09 -3.48 -26.41
CA LEU A 225 1.53 -4.85 -26.24
C LEU A 225 2.93 -5.06 -26.80
N SER A 226 3.26 -4.47 -27.96
CA SER A 226 4.60 -4.58 -28.56
C SER A 226 5.69 -3.97 -27.69
N MET A 227 5.41 -2.83 -27.03
CA MET A 227 6.33 -2.19 -26.09
C MET A 227 6.60 -3.07 -24.85
N THR A 228 5.58 -3.77 -24.39
CA THR A 228 5.70 -4.70 -23.26
C THR A 228 6.48 -5.95 -23.63
N LEU A 229 6.24 -6.50 -24.81
CA LEU A 229 6.89 -7.73 -25.28
C LEU A 229 8.34 -7.48 -25.73
N ILE A 230 8.67 -6.30 -26.23
CA ILE A 230 10.02 -5.85 -26.58
C ILE A 230 10.36 -4.62 -25.71
N PRO A 231 10.71 -4.80 -24.42
CA PRO A 231 11.04 -3.69 -23.53
C PRO A 231 12.35 -3.00 -23.93
N GLU A 232 12.52 -1.74 -23.53
CA GLU A 232 13.81 -1.07 -23.64
C GLU A 232 14.85 -1.79 -22.77
N PRO A 233 16.09 -1.98 -23.27
CA PRO A 233 17.17 -2.53 -22.47
C PRO A 233 17.45 -1.69 -21.21
N ASP A 234 17.95 -2.32 -20.16
CA ASP A 234 18.38 -1.62 -18.95
C ASP A 234 19.50 -0.63 -19.27
N GLY A 235 19.35 0.59 -18.74
CA GLY A 235 20.28 1.70 -19.04
C GLY A 235 19.98 2.45 -20.34
N GLY A 236 18.89 2.10 -21.04
CA GLY A 236 18.52 2.66 -22.34
C GLY A 236 19.24 1.96 -23.52
N SER A 237 18.65 2.03 -24.70
CA SER A 237 19.29 1.54 -25.90
C SER A 237 20.36 2.53 -26.38
N LYS A 238 21.56 2.05 -26.69
CA LYS A 238 22.58 2.86 -27.39
C LYS A 238 22.10 3.29 -28.78
N ASP A 239 21.22 2.51 -29.35
CA ASP A 239 20.57 2.80 -30.64
C ASP A 239 19.07 2.39 -30.54
N PRO A 240 18.20 3.34 -30.21
CA PRO A 240 16.75 3.09 -30.06
C PRO A 240 16.09 2.58 -31.36
N MET A 241 16.72 2.75 -32.50
CA MET A 241 16.19 2.33 -33.79
C MET A 241 15.86 0.82 -33.78
N TRP A 242 16.71 0.00 -33.15
CA TRP A 242 16.54 -1.46 -33.17
C TRP A 242 15.32 -1.91 -32.41
N THR A 243 15.07 -1.37 -31.23
CA THR A 243 13.87 -1.68 -30.44
C THR A 243 12.61 -1.09 -31.08
N SER A 244 12.65 0.17 -31.50
CA SER A 244 11.50 0.85 -32.11
C SER A 244 11.11 0.21 -33.44
N GLY A 245 12.10 -0.11 -34.30
CA GLY A 245 11.84 -0.79 -35.57
C GLY A 245 11.26 -2.20 -35.38
N SER A 246 11.83 -2.96 -34.45
CA SER A 246 11.31 -4.29 -34.12
C SER A 246 9.90 -4.25 -33.58
N ARG A 247 9.56 -3.27 -32.74
CA ARG A 247 8.19 -3.03 -32.26
C ARG A 247 7.24 -2.70 -33.42
N ALA A 248 7.65 -1.83 -34.33
CA ALA A 248 6.81 -1.45 -35.49
C ALA A 248 6.50 -2.66 -36.40
N LEU A 249 7.44 -3.58 -36.57
CA LEU A 249 7.20 -4.85 -37.28
C LEU A 249 6.28 -5.77 -36.49
N LEU A 250 6.49 -5.90 -35.17
CA LEU A 250 5.63 -6.72 -34.31
C LEU A 250 4.19 -6.21 -34.28
N VAL A 251 3.97 -4.88 -34.26
CA VAL A 251 2.65 -4.26 -34.39
C VAL A 251 1.96 -4.72 -35.68
N GLY A 252 2.68 -4.76 -36.80
CA GLY A 252 2.12 -5.29 -38.05
C GLY A 252 1.66 -6.75 -37.94
N ILE A 253 2.47 -7.60 -37.31
CA ILE A 253 2.15 -9.01 -37.08
C ILE A 253 0.92 -9.15 -36.15
N ILE A 254 0.86 -8.39 -35.06
CA ILE A 254 -0.29 -8.38 -34.13
C ILE A 254 -1.56 -7.93 -34.88
N SER A 255 -1.47 -6.85 -35.68
CA SER A 255 -2.62 -6.33 -36.45
C SER A 255 -3.13 -7.35 -37.48
N ASP A 256 -2.23 -8.14 -38.10
CA ASP A 256 -2.63 -9.21 -38.99
C ASP A 256 -3.40 -10.33 -38.26
N VAL A 257 -2.96 -10.71 -37.05
CA VAL A 257 -3.70 -11.64 -36.20
C VAL A 257 -5.08 -11.09 -35.81
N GLN A 258 -5.13 -9.81 -35.39
CA GLN A 258 -6.40 -9.12 -35.07
C GLN A 258 -7.38 -9.14 -36.25
N ARG A 259 -6.90 -8.81 -37.45
CA ARG A 259 -7.73 -8.84 -38.65
C ARG A 259 -8.20 -10.24 -39.03
N ALA A 260 -7.35 -11.24 -38.87
CA ALA A 260 -7.68 -12.61 -39.23
C ALA A 260 -8.64 -13.29 -38.25
N LYS A 261 -8.55 -12.99 -36.96
CA LYS A 261 -9.25 -13.72 -35.90
C LYS A 261 -10.22 -12.88 -35.06
N GLY A 262 -10.29 -11.56 -35.29
CA GLY A 262 -11.14 -10.66 -34.50
C GLY A 262 -10.75 -10.67 -33.01
N GLU A 263 -11.65 -11.11 -32.15
CA GLU A 263 -11.41 -11.24 -30.71
C GLU A 263 -10.96 -12.65 -30.27
N ALA A 264 -10.94 -13.61 -31.19
CA ALA A 264 -10.72 -15.04 -30.87
C ALA A 264 -9.25 -15.47 -31.04
N TRP A 265 -8.32 -14.76 -30.38
CA TRP A 265 -6.91 -15.10 -30.39
C TRP A 265 -6.25 -14.92 -29.02
N GLY A 266 -5.14 -15.65 -28.85
CA GLY A 266 -4.30 -15.63 -27.66
C GLY A 266 -2.81 -15.66 -28.02
N PHE A 267 -1.96 -15.93 -27.04
CA PHE A 267 -0.51 -16.03 -27.24
C PHE A 267 -0.13 -17.19 -28.17
N ALA A 268 -0.90 -18.28 -28.18
CA ALA A 268 -0.67 -19.39 -29.09
C ALA A 268 -0.78 -18.95 -30.58
N ASP A 269 -1.79 -18.15 -30.89
CA ASP A 269 -2.00 -17.60 -32.23
C ASP A 269 -0.91 -16.60 -32.62
N LEU A 270 -0.55 -15.70 -31.69
CA LEU A 270 0.51 -14.72 -31.88
C LEU A 270 1.86 -15.43 -32.10
N ALA A 271 2.19 -16.41 -31.25
CA ALA A 271 3.43 -17.19 -31.35
C ALA A 271 3.56 -17.87 -32.72
N LYS A 272 2.49 -18.53 -33.18
CA LYS A 272 2.44 -19.17 -34.50
C LYS A 272 2.68 -18.15 -35.61
N ARG A 273 1.98 -17.01 -35.56
CA ARG A 273 2.09 -15.99 -36.61
C ARG A 273 3.46 -15.32 -36.65
N VAL A 274 4.06 -15.07 -35.48
CA VAL A 274 5.43 -14.57 -35.38
C VAL A 274 6.42 -15.59 -35.98
N ALA A 275 6.31 -16.88 -35.64
CA ALA A 275 7.18 -17.92 -36.19
C ALA A 275 7.05 -18.02 -37.70
N GLU A 276 5.84 -17.97 -38.26
CA GLU A 276 5.62 -17.94 -39.73
C GLU A 276 6.27 -16.73 -40.37
N ALA A 277 6.04 -15.53 -39.83
CA ALA A 277 6.58 -14.28 -40.36
C ALA A 277 8.11 -14.20 -40.29
N LEU A 278 8.73 -14.76 -39.24
CA LEU A 278 10.21 -14.77 -39.13
C LEU A 278 10.88 -15.85 -39.99
N SER A 279 10.17 -16.92 -40.31
CA SER A 279 10.69 -18.00 -41.15
C SER A 279 10.55 -17.77 -42.66
N ASP A 280 9.58 -16.92 -43.05
CA ASP A 280 9.28 -16.63 -44.45
C ASP A 280 9.23 -15.12 -44.72
N PHE A 281 10.32 -14.60 -45.27
CA PHE A 281 10.46 -13.13 -45.51
C PHE A 281 9.39 -12.54 -46.45
N PRO A 282 8.97 -13.22 -47.55
CA PRO A 282 7.84 -12.76 -48.35
C PRO A 282 6.53 -12.61 -47.56
N THR A 283 6.25 -13.57 -46.70
CA THR A 283 5.09 -13.48 -45.79
C THR A 283 5.18 -12.28 -44.86
N LEU A 284 6.37 -12.04 -44.26
CA LEU A 284 6.57 -10.85 -43.41
C LEU A 284 6.36 -9.56 -44.23
N GLN A 285 6.93 -9.45 -45.43
CA GLN A 285 6.76 -8.28 -46.29
C GLN A 285 5.27 -8.03 -46.62
N ASP A 286 4.52 -9.09 -46.94
CA ASP A 286 3.09 -8.97 -47.24
C ASP A 286 2.28 -8.48 -46.05
N ILE A 287 2.55 -9.04 -44.87
CA ILE A 287 1.95 -8.58 -43.59
C ILE A 287 2.25 -7.07 -43.39
N ILE A 288 3.52 -6.70 -43.41
CA ILE A 288 3.92 -5.33 -43.09
C ILE A 288 3.40 -4.34 -44.13
N ARG A 289 3.37 -4.70 -45.39
CA ARG A 289 2.78 -3.86 -46.45
C ARG A 289 1.29 -3.58 -46.18
N LYS A 290 0.54 -4.55 -45.68
CA LYS A 290 -0.89 -4.43 -45.44
C LYS A 290 -1.20 -3.73 -44.11
N GLU A 291 -0.55 -4.12 -43.04
CA GLU A 291 -0.92 -3.75 -41.67
C GLU A 291 -0.08 -2.59 -41.12
N SER A 292 1.15 -2.40 -41.58
CA SER A 292 2.08 -1.38 -41.10
C SER A 292 2.94 -0.81 -42.25
N PRO A 293 2.36 -0.15 -43.27
CA PRO A 293 3.08 0.27 -44.47
C PRO A 293 4.31 1.14 -44.18
N MET A 294 4.24 2.00 -43.16
CA MET A 294 5.34 2.86 -42.71
C MET A 294 6.57 2.01 -42.28
N ALA A 295 6.32 0.89 -41.60
CA ALA A 295 7.38 -0.03 -41.18
C ALA A 295 7.99 -0.82 -42.37
N GLY A 296 7.33 -0.81 -43.54
CA GLY A 296 7.83 -1.43 -44.75
C GLY A 296 9.24 -0.89 -45.21
N ALA A 297 9.50 0.38 -44.88
CA ALA A 297 10.84 0.96 -45.12
C ALA A 297 11.96 0.22 -44.39
N LEU A 298 11.67 -0.36 -43.21
CA LEU A 298 12.67 -1.14 -42.43
C LEU A 298 13.10 -2.45 -43.16
N LEU A 299 12.24 -2.92 -44.06
CA LEU A 299 12.46 -4.15 -44.84
C LEU A 299 12.93 -3.87 -46.29
N SER A 300 13.16 -2.60 -46.65
CA SER A 300 13.52 -2.19 -48.04
C SER A 300 14.82 -2.78 -48.53
N GLY A 301 15.73 -3.13 -47.64
CA GLY A 301 17.01 -3.77 -48.00
C GLY A 301 16.92 -5.26 -48.39
N GLY A 302 15.72 -5.87 -48.27
CA GLY A 302 15.52 -7.29 -48.55
C GLY A 302 15.95 -8.22 -47.39
N ALA A 303 15.82 -9.52 -47.62
CA ALA A 303 16.13 -10.57 -46.61
C ALA A 303 17.63 -10.57 -46.21
N ASP A 304 18.51 -10.31 -47.18
CA ASP A 304 19.97 -10.38 -46.99
C ASP A 304 20.56 -9.12 -46.36
N SER A 305 19.74 -8.10 -46.12
CA SER A 305 20.16 -6.85 -45.48
C SER A 305 20.53 -7.06 -44.00
N LYS A 306 21.76 -6.60 -43.63
CA LYS A 306 22.18 -6.63 -42.21
C LYS A 306 21.19 -5.91 -41.28
N THR A 307 20.59 -4.82 -41.77
CA THR A 307 19.58 -4.05 -41.00
C THR A 307 18.33 -4.88 -40.77
N THR A 308 17.80 -5.50 -41.84
CA THR A 308 16.64 -6.41 -41.72
C THR A 308 16.95 -7.57 -40.76
N ALA A 309 18.07 -8.24 -40.96
CA ALA A 309 18.50 -9.35 -40.10
C ALA A 309 18.60 -8.93 -38.61
N SER A 310 19.08 -7.71 -38.34
CA SER A 310 19.14 -7.19 -36.95
C SER A 310 17.76 -6.97 -36.34
N PHE A 311 16.78 -6.45 -37.08
CA PHE A 311 15.40 -6.36 -36.59
C PHE A 311 14.80 -7.73 -36.30
N LEU A 312 14.95 -8.68 -37.23
CA LEU A 312 14.41 -10.02 -37.06
C LEU A 312 15.07 -10.77 -35.90
N SER A 313 16.39 -10.62 -35.71
CA SER A 313 17.09 -11.22 -34.57
C SER A 313 16.64 -10.60 -33.25
N THR A 314 16.37 -9.29 -33.21
CA THR A 314 15.83 -8.61 -32.03
C THR A 314 14.42 -9.16 -31.68
N ILE A 315 13.53 -9.22 -32.67
CA ILE A 315 12.21 -9.82 -32.49
C ILE A 315 12.34 -11.26 -31.98
N ALA A 316 13.13 -12.11 -32.64
CA ALA A 316 13.32 -13.50 -32.28
C ALA A 316 13.81 -13.67 -30.83
N SER A 317 14.73 -12.81 -30.40
CA SER A 317 15.26 -12.83 -29.02
C SER A 317 14.17 -12.64 -27.97
N TYR A 318 13.34 -11.62 -28.15
CA TYR A 318 12.25 -11.33 -27.20
C TYR A 318 11.06 -12.29 -27.37
N MET A 319 10.74 -12.70 -28.57
CA MET A 319 9.60 -13.57 -28.86
C MET A 319 9.80 -15.01 -28.40
N SER A 320 11.01 -15.44 -28.05
CA SER A 320 11.24 -16.75 -27.45
C SER A 320 10.34 -17.02 -26.23
N HIS A 321 10.10 -16.01 -25.40
CA HIS A 321 9.19 -16.11 -24.26
C HIS A 321 7.71 -16.17 -24.68
N VAL A 322 7.33 -15.46 -25.74
CA VAL A 322 5.99 -15.48 -26.31
C VAL A 322 5.67 -16.84 -26.92
N ILE A 323 6.65 -17.43 -27.60
CA ILE A 323 6.51 -18.81 -28.15
C ILE A 323 6.27 -19.81 -27.00
N ASN A 324 7.05 -19.71 -25.93
CA ASN A 324 6.86 -20.56 -24.75
C ASN A 324 5.51 -20.32 -24.07
N LEU A 325 5.00 -19.09 -24.04
CA LEU A 325 3.64 -18.78 -23.58
C LEU A 325 2.59 -19.42 -24.46
N GLY A 326 2.76 -19.36 -25.78
CA GLY A 326 1.86 -20.00 -26.74
C GLY A 326 1.79 -21.51 -26.55
N VAL A 327 2.93 -22.18 -26.34
CA VAL A 327 2.97 -23.61 -26.02
C VAL A 327 2.24 -23.91 -24.70
N ALA A 328 2.51 -23.14 -23.66
CA ALA A 328 1.85 -23.33 -22.37
C ALA A 328 0.32 -23.11 -22.47
N GLU A 329 -0.12 -22.13 -23.26
CA GLU A 329 -1.55 -21.87 -23.50
C GLU A 329 -2.20 -23.00 -24.28
N ASP A 330 -1.56 -23.52 -25.33
CA ASP A 330 -2.04 -24.67 -26.09
C ASP A 330 -2.18 -25.93 -25.23
N ASP A 331 -1.19 -26.20 -24.39
CA ASP A 331 -1.21 -27.34 -23.47
C ASP A 331 -2.32 -27.19 -22.43
N LEU A 332 -2.52 -25.98 -21.91
CA LEU A 332 -3.61 -25.65 -21.01
C LEU A 332 -4.98 -25.91 -21.68
N LEU A 333 -5.16 -25.42 -22.89
CA LEU A 333 -6.39 -25.60 -23.66
C LEU A 333 -6.71 -27.07 -23.94
N LYS A 334 -5.68 -27.89 -24.22
CA LYS A 334 -5.83 -29.33 -24.42
C LYS A 334 -6.17 -30.09 -23.14
N SER A 335 -5.69 -29.59 -21.97
CA SER A 335 -5.90 -30.24 -20.68
C SER A 335 -7.26 -29.97 -20.03
N GLN A 336 -7.97 -28.94 -20.47
CA GLN A 336 -9.24 -28.52 -19.87
C GLN A 336 -10.45 -29.06 -20.60
N ALA A 337 -11.30 -29.79 -19.88
CA ALA A 337 -12.59 -30.26 -20.42
C ALA A 337 -13.58 -29.12 -20.68
N LYS A 338 -13.47 -28.00 -19.92
CA LYS A 338 -14.24 -26.79 -20.11
C LYS A 338 -13.29 -25.59 -20.00
N ARG A 339 -13.21 -24.82 -21.08
CA ARG A 339 -12.40 -23.61 -21.16
C ARG A 339 -12.88 -22.57 -20.13
N LYS A 340 -11.97 -22.06 -19.30
CA LYS A 340 -12.19 -20.93 -18.41
C LYS A 340 -11.56 -19.72 -19.07
N GLU A 341 -12.36 -18.83 -19.59
CA GLU A 341 -11.87 -17.61 -20.22
C GLU A 341 -11.76 -16.47 -19.21
N TRP A 342 -10.76 -15.66 -19.38
CA TRP A 342 -10.54 -14.42 -18.64
C TRP A 342 -10.09 -13.33 -19.62
N SER A 343 -10.52 -12.09 -19.39
CA SER A 343 -10.01 -10.91 -20.07
C SER A 343 -10.07 -9.71 -19.11
N VAL A 344 -9.26 -8.71 -19.34
CA VAL A 344 -9.27 -7.46 -18.55
C VAL A 344 -10.63 -6.77 -18.68
N ASN A 345 -11.14 -6.65 -19.91
CA ASN A 345 -12.45 -6.06 -20.18
C ASN A 345 -13.58 -6.83 -19.46
N GLY A 346 -13.57 -8.17 -19.54
CA GLY A 346 -14.54 -8.99 -18.82
C GLY A 346 -14.38 -8.90 -17.30
N TRP A 347 -13.15 -8.80 -16.81
CA TRP A 347 -12.89 -8.58 -15.38
C TRP A 347 -13.41 -7.23 -14.91
N LEU A 348 -13.18 -6.17 -15.66
CA LEU A 348 -13.71 -4.83 -15.34
C LEU A 348 -15.23 -4.76 -15.46
N ALA A 349 -15.83 -5.47 -16.42
CA ALA A 349 -17.29 -5.57 -16.58
C ALA A 349 -17.98 -6.41 -15.49
N GLY A 350 -17.28 -7.38 -14.90
CA GLY A 350 -17.83 -8.30 -13.90
C GLY A 350 -18.29 -9.64 -14.46
N ASP A 351 -17.87 -9.97 -15.67
CA ASP A 351 -18.20 -11.23 -16.35
C ASP A 351 -17.42 -12.43 -15.81
N VAL A 352 -16.34 -12.15 -15.07
CA VAL A 352 -15.45 -13.13 -14.44
C VAL A 352 -15.30 -12.84 -12.94
N PRO A 353 -14.77 -13.78 -12.13
CA PRO A 353 -14.60 -13.57 -10.70
C PRO A 353 -13.88 -12.25 -10.39
N PRO A 354 -14.29 -11.51 -9.35
CA PRO A 354 -13.71 -10.21 -9.01
C PRO A 354 -12.24 -10.31 -8.58
N ILE A 355 -11.82 -11.48 -8.08
CA ILE A 355 -10.45 -11.74 -7.64
C ILE A 355 -9.72 -12.51 -8.74
N SER A 356 -8.56 -11.99 -9.14
CA SER A 356 -7.65 -12.66 -10.06
C SER A 356 -6.27 -12.79 -9.42
N ILE A 357 -5.66 -13.97 -9.51
CA ILE A 357 -4.32 -14.24 -8.99
C ILE A 357 -3.39 -14.47 -10.17
N LEU A 358 -2.41 -13.60 -10.31
CA LEU A 358 -1.34 -13.68 -11.29
C LEU A 358 -0.19 -14.48 -10.69
N GLY A 359 -0.01 -15.72 -11.16
CA GLY A 359 1.03 -16.62 -10.70
C GLY A 359 2.40 -16.31 -11.32
N PHE A 360 3.46 -16.78 -10.66
CA PHE A 360 4.83 -16.67 -11.11
C PHE A 360 5.55 -18.01 -11.03
N ARG A 361 6.33 -18.35 -12.07
CA ARG A 361 7.14 -19.57 -12.11
C ARG A 361 8.61 -19.19 -12.15
N SER A 362 9.32 -19.41 -11.04
CA SER A 362 10.75 -19.05 -10.92
C SER A 362 11.66 -19.79 -11.91
N SER A 363 11.34 -21.04 -12.27
CA SER A 363 12.09 -21.81 -13.27
C SER A 363 11.90 -21.33 -14.71
N ALA A 364 10.91 -20.44 -14.94
CA ALA A 364 10.63 -19.82 -16.24
C ALA A 364 10.42 -18.30 -16.07
N LYS A 365 11.45 -17.64 -15.48
CA LYS A 365 11.40 -16.23 -15.09
C LYS A 365 10.98 -15.32 -16.25
N GLY A 366 11.65 -15.39 -17.40
CA GLY A 366 11.35 -14.52 -18.54
C GLY A 366 9.92 -14.67 -19.07
N LEU A 367 9.44 -15.91 -19.15
CA LEU A 367 8.05 -16.21 -19.51
C LEU A 367 7.07 -15.58 -18.51
N SER A 368 7.32 -15.77 -17.19
CA SER A 368 6.47 -15.24 -16.14
C SER A 368 6.46 -13.70 -16.11
N GLN A 369 7.60 -13.07 -16.42
CA GLN A 369 7.74 -11.62 -16.54
C GLN A 369 6.95 -11.09 -17.75
N ALA A 370 7.11 -11.68 -18.94
CA ALA A 370 6.36 -11.28 -20.12
C ALA A 370 4.84 -11.41 -19.92
N TRP A 371 4.40 -12.52 -19.30
CA TRP A 371 3.01 -12.76 -18.95
C TRP A 371 2.47 -11.70 -17.97
N GLY A 372 3.16 -11.52 -16.85
CA GLY A 372 2.74 -10.61 -15.81
C GLY A 372 2.74 -9.15 -16.25
N ALA A 373 3.80 -8.73 -16.96
CA ALA A 373 3.89 -7.39 -17.49
C ALA A 373 2.77 -7.09 -18.48
N SER A 374 2.45 -8.03 -19.39
CA SER A 374 1.38 -7.85 -20.38
C SER A 374 0.00 -7.69 -19.74
N ILE A 375 -0.31 -8.47 -18.70
CA ILE A 375 -1.59 -8.35 -17.98
C ILE A 375 -1.67 -7.01 -17.24
N ILE A 376 -0.61 -6.65 -16.50
CA ILE A 376 -0.61 -5.39 -15.73
C ILE A 376 -0.71 -4.18 -16.66
N GLU A 377 0.02 -4.20 -17.77
CA GLU A 377 -0.06 -3.16 -18.81
C GLU A 377 -1.49 -2.97 -19.29
N GLN A 378 -2.16 -4.04 -19.71
CA GLN A 378 -3.53 -3.97 -20.19
C GLN A 378 -4.51 -3.48 -19.10
N ILE A 379 -4.31 -3.88 -17.84
CA ILE A 379 -5.14 -3.39 -16.74
C ILE A 379 -4.93 -1.88 -16.52
N VAL A 380 -3.68 -1.41 -16.50
CA VAL A 380 -3.39 0.01 -16.30
C VAL A 380 -4.00 0.86 -17.41
N GLN A 381 -3.84 0.46 -18.67
CA GLN A 381 -4.42 1.16 -19.82
C GLN A 381 -5.95 1.20 -19.75
N LYS A 382 -6.60 0.03 -19.63
CA LYS A 382 -8.07 -0.02 -19.59
C LYS A 382 -8.64 0.70 -18.36
N CYS A 383 -7.94 0.70 -17.24
CA CYS A 383 -8.33 1.52 -16.09
C CYS A 383 -8.11 3.01 -16.32
N GLY A 384 -7.07 3.41 -17.08
CA GLY A 384 -6.81 4.79 -17.47
C GLY A 384 -7.93 5.41 -18.30
N ASP A 385 -8.53 4.60 -19.18
CA ASP A 385 -9.65 5.01 -20.03
C ASP A 385 -10.99 5.15 -19.27
N LEU A 386 -11.09 4.67 -18.04
CA LEU A 386 -12.29 4.78 -17.23
C LEU A 386 -12.56 6.25 -16.84
N PRO A 387 -13.83 6.67 -16.71
CA PRO A 387 -14.14 7.98 -16.14
C PRO A 387 -13.66 8.07 -14.69
N ASP A 388 -13.42 9.30 -14.22
CA ASP A 388 -13.10 9.55 -12.82
C ASP A 388 -14.23 9.04 -11.91
N ALA A 389 -13.89 8.61 -10.73
CA ALA A 389 -14.82 8.05 -9.76
C ALA A 389 -14.45 8.45 -8.34
N ASP A 390 -15.46 8.64 -7.51
CA ASP A 390 -15.26 8.80 -6.09
C ASP A 390 -14.62 7.55 -5.48
N PRO A 391 -13.80 7.70 -4.41
CA PRO A 391 -13.07 6.58 -3.81
C PRO A 391 -13.96 5.42 -3.34
N ASP A 392 -15.22 5.65 -3.01
CA ASP A 392 -16.17 4.63 -2.59
C ASP A 392 -17.03 4.07 -3.75
N ALA A 393 -17.11 4.77 -4.89
CA ALA A 393 -17.90 4.35 -6.05
C ALA A 393 -17.22 3.24 -6.86
N ARG A 394 -15.90 3.29 -6.99
CA ARG A 394 -15.12 2.26 -7.70
C ARG A 394 -13.94 1.81 -6.86
N ARG A 395 -13.81 0.49 -6.68
CA ARG A 395 -12.75 -0.13 -5.88
C ARG A 395 -12.09 -1.26 -6.67
N ILE A 396 -10.94 -0.92 -7.29
CA ILE A 396 -10.08 -1.85 -8.03
C ILE A 396 -8.73 -1.87 -7.35
N TRP A 397 -8.21 -3.06 -7.04
CA TRP A 397 -6.94 -3.24 -6.34
C TRP A 397 -5.92 -3.96 -7.20
N LEU A 398 -4.72 -3.42 -7.27
CA LEU A 398 -3.54 -4.10 -7.79
C LEU A 398 -2.58 -4.35 -6.62
N ILE A 399 -2.50 -5.60 -6.16
CA ILE A 399 -1.64 -6.02 -5.05
C ILE A 399 -0.43 -6.75 -5.62
N LEU A 400 0.70 -6.07 -5.66
CA LEU A 400 1.94 -6.55 -6.24
C LEU A 400 2.92 -6.90 -5.12
N ASP A 401 2.87 -8.13 -4.60
CA ASP A 401 3.61 -8.58 -3.39
C ASP A 401 5.14 -8.42 -3.51
N GLU A 402 5.71 -8.62 -4.68
CA GLU A 402 7.15 -8.51 -4.93
C GLU A 402 7.39 -7.89 -6.33
N VAL A 403 7.16 -6.59 -6.47
CA VAL A 403 7.24 -5.86 -7.75
C VAL A 403 8.56 -6.12 -8.52
N PRO A 404 9.73 -6.16 -7.87
CA PRO A 404 10.98 -6.40 -8.59
C PRO A 404 11.03 -7.73 -9.35
N ARG A 405 10.21 -8.70 -8.99
CA ARG A 405 10.14 -10.00 -9.68
C ARG A 405 9.44 -9.94 -11.04
N LEU A 406 8.55 -8.96 -11.22
CA LEU A 406 7.89 -8.72 -12.50
C LEU A 406 8.85 -8.21 -13.58
N GLY A 407 10.04 -7.75 -13.20
CA GLY A 407 10.93 -7.02 -14.11
C GLY A 407 10.45 -5.58 -14.30
N LYS A 408 10.86 -4.95 -15.37
CA LYS A 408 10.51 -3.56 -15.68
C LYS A 408 9.13 -3.50 -16.33
N VAL A 409 8.17 -2.92 -15.66
CA VAL A 409 6.78 -2.70 -16.11
C VAL A 409 6.51 -1.19 -16.04
N PRO A 410 6.76 -0.42 -17.11
CA PRO A 410 6.66 1.05 -17.10
C PRO A 410 5.31 1.58 -16.67
N SER A 411 4.24 0.89 -17.06
CA SER A 411 2.86 1.25 -16.74
C SER A 411 2.55 1.32 -15.24
N ILE A 412 3.33 0.67 -14.39
CA ILE A 412 3.16 0.82 -12.92
C ILE A 412 3.41 2.27 -12.52
N THR A 413 4.41 2.93 -13.10
CA THR A 413 4.69 4.35 -12.81
C THR A 413 3.51 5.23 -13.25
N GLU A 414 3.04 5.05 -14.46
CA GLU A 414 1.88 5.75 -14.99
C GLU A 414 0.63 5.47 -14.14
N GLY A 415 0.43 4.20 -13.75
CA GLY A 415 -0.69 3.79 -12.90
C GLY A 415 -0.71 4.50 -11.55
N LEU A 416 0.45 4.69 -10.91
CA LEU A 416 0.55 5.46 -9.67
C LEU A 416 0.20 6.94 -9.85
N GLU A 417 0.47 7.50 -11.03
CA GLU A 417 0.22 8.91 -11.34
C GLU A 417 -1.25 9.18 -11.69
N VAL A 418 -1.86 8.30 -12.47
CA VAL A 418 -3.14 8.58 -13.13
C VAL A 418 -4.32 7.86 -12.48
N LEU A 419 -4.12 6.63 -12.00
CA LEU A 419 -5.24 5.75 -11.65
C LEU A 419 -5.92 6.07 -10.33
N ARG A 420 -5.36 6.99 -9.53
CA ARG A 420 -5.99 7.45 -8.29
C ARG A 420 -7.39 7.99 -8.53
N SER A 421 -7.55 8.89 -9.53
CA SER A 421 -8.85 9.48 -9.87
C SER A 421 -9.83 8.46 -10.46
N LYS A 422 -9.32 7.32 -10.94
CA LYS A 422 -10.11 6.21 -11.49
C LYS A 422 -10.60 5.21 -10.44
N GLY A 423 -10.33 5.47 -9.16
CA GLY A 423 -10.69 4.57 -8.06
C GLY A 423 -9.85 3.29 -7.99
N VAL A 424 -8.65 3.29 -8.57
CA VAL A 424 -7.69 2.18 -8.47
C VAL A 424 -6.73 2.38 -7.30
N ARG A 425 -6.45 1.31 -6.60
CA ARG A 425 -5.56 1.24 -5.44
C ARG A 425 -4.40 0.31 -5.74
N ILE A 426 -3.19 0.82 -5.68
CA ILE A 426 -1.99 0.02 -5.94
C ILE A 426 -1.25 -0.20 -4.63
N VAL A 427 -0.96 -1.47 -4.33
CA VAL A 427 -0.12 -1.89 -3.21
C VAL A 427 1.14 -2.49 -3.77
N LEU A 428 2.27 -1.82 -3.55
CA LEU A 428 3.59 -2.23 -4.02
C LEU A 428 4.35 -2.90 -2.87
N GLY A 429 4.77 -4.14 -3.07
CA GLY A 429 5.64 -4.87 -2.16
C GLY A 429 7.05 -5.02 -2.73
N ALA A 430 8.07 -4.84 -1.86
CA ALA A 430 9.46 -5.15 -2.16
C ALA A 430 10.24 -5.49 -0.88
N GLN A 431 11.44 -6.06 -1.01
CA GLN A 431 12.27 -6.34 0.18
C GLN A 431 12.95 -5.08 0.69
N GLY A 432 13.29 -4.15 -0.20
CA GLY A 432 13.88 -2.86 0.08
C GLY A 432 13.71 -1.92 -1.10
N ILE A 433 14.01 -0.64 -0.89
CA ILE A 433 13.93 0.37 -1.95
C ILE A 433 15.03 0.15 -3.00
N GLY A 434 16.19 -0.33 -2.60
CA GLY A 434 17.32 -0.62 -3.49
C GLY A 434 16.96 -1.61 -4.61
N GLN A 435 16.11 -2.61 -4.34
CA GLN A 435 15.63 -3.53 -5.38
C GLN A 435 14.75 -2.83 -6.44
N ILE A 436 13.99 -1.83 -6.04
CA ILE A 436 13.19 -1.02 -6.98
C ILE A 436 14.15 -0.11 -7.78
N GLU A 437 15.13 0.49 -7.11
CA GLU A 437 16.14 1.34 -7.75
C GLU A 437 16.96 0.59 -8.82
N GLU A 438 17.29 -0.67 -8.57
CA GLU A 438 18.04 -1.53 -9.50
C GLU A 438 17.27 -1.74 -10.83
N ILE A 439 15.94 -1.93 -10.77
CA ILE A 439 15.12 -2.24 -11.95
C ILE A 439 14.60 -0.97 -12.63
N TYR A 440 14.19 0.02 -11.85
CA TYR A 440 13.48 1.19 -12.37
C TYR A 440 14.29 2.48 -12.36
N SER A 441 15.33 2.63 -11.61
CA SER A 441 16.16 3.78 -11.30
C SER A 441 15.85 4.44 -9.95
N LYS A 442 16.84 5.16 -9.41
CA LYS A 442 16.67 5.95 -8.18
C LYS A 442 15.59 7.02 -8.30
N THR A 443 15.48 7.65 -9.44
CA THR A 443 14.47 8.70 -9.69
C THR A 443 13.07 8.11 -9.66
N THR A 444 12.85 7.00 -10.34
CA THR A 444 11.55 6.30 -10.37
C THR A 444 11.17 5.78 -8.99
N ALA A 445 12.10 5.17 -8.25
CA ALA A 445 11.84 4.69 -6.89
C ALA A 445 11.45 5.82 -5.93
N ARG A 446 12.07 7.00 -6.06
CA ARG A 446 11.67 8.21 -5.31
C ARG A 446 10.28 8.71 -5.71
N SER A 447 9.95 8.73 -7.01
CA SER A 447 8.61 9.08 -7.50
C SER A 447 7.56 8.15 -6.90
N TRP A 448 7.78 6.84 -6.93
CA TRP A 448 6.87 5.86 -6.34
C TRP A 448 6.66 6.08 -4.83
N ALA A 449 7.76 6.39 -4.12
CA ALA A 449 7.67 6.70 -2.69
C ALA A 449 6.86 7.99 -2.42
N MET A 450 6.94 8.99 -3.29
CA MET A 450 6.13 10.21 -3.16
C MET A 450 4.65 9.97 -3.48
N GLN A 451 4.35 9.12 -4.44
CA GLN A 451 2.98 8.84 -4.88
C GLN A 451 2.24 7.83 -3.98
N THR A 452 2.95 7.08 -3.16
CA THR A 452 2.36 6.18 -2.17
C THR A 452 2.20 6.89 -0.82
N ALA A 453 0.99 7.28 -0.44
CA ALA A 453 0.75 8.00 0.82
C ALA A 453 0.99 7.11 2.05
N THR A 454 0.60 5.85 1.97
CA THR A 454 0.83 4.88 3.05
C THR A 454 2.12 4.12 2.82
N LYS A 455 3.02 4.16 3.80
CA LYS A 455 4.24 3.36 3.78
C LYS A 455 4.28 2.44 5.00
N ILE A 456 4.38 1.15 4.74
CA ILE A 456 4.51 0.13 5.78
C ILE A 456 5.92 -0.45 5.68
N ILE A 457 6.75 -0.17 6.67
CA ILE A 457 8.14 -0.56 6.66
C ILE A 457 8.36 -1.59 7.76
N GLY A 458 8.64 -2.82 7.34
CA GLY A 458 9.02 -3.90 8.23
C GLY A 458 10.52 -3.93 8.52
N ARG A 459 11.05 -5.09 8.86
CA ARG A 459 12.49 -5.26 9.09
C ARG A 459 13.27 -5.05 7.81
N ILE A 460 14.14 -4.05 7.79
CA ILE A 460 15.11 -3.77 6.72
C ILE A 460 16.51 -4.10 7.24
N VAL A 461 17.31 -4.79 6.43
CA VAL A 461 18.66 -5.21 6.78
C VAL A 461 19.71 -4.34 6.12
N GLU A 462 19.48 -3.92 4.87
CA GLU A 462 20.42 -3.14 4.08
C GLU A 462 20.60 -1.73 4.67
N PRO A 463 21.85 -1.28 4.96
CA PRO A 463 22.09 0.02 5.61
C PRO A 463 21.61 1.23 4.80
N GLU A 464 21.68 1.18 3.47
CA GLU A 464 21.20 2.27 2.61
C GLU A 464 19.68 2.39 2.63
N ASP A 465 18.99 1.25 2.60
CA ASP A 465 17.53 1.19 2.74
C ASP A 465 17.08 1.67 4.12
N GLN A 466 17.85 1.37 5.19
CA GLN A 466 17.59 1.88 6.54
C GLN A 466 17.71 3.41 6.61
N LYS A 467 18.75 3.99 6.00
CA LYS A 467 18.94 5.44 5.91
C LYS A 467 17.81 6.09 5.13
N TRP A 468 17.42 5.49 4.00
CA TRP A 468 16.30 5.96 3.21
C TRP A 468 14.98 5.95 4.00
N ALA A 469 14.68 4.85 4.70
CA ALA A 469 13.49 4.72 5.53
C ALA A 469 13.48 5.73 6.69
N ALA A 470 14.62 5.94 7.34
CA ALA A 470 14.76 6.96 8.38
C ALA A 470 14.53 8.39 7.82
N GLY A 471 15.01 8.67 6.61
CA GLY A 471 14.78 9.92 5.91
C GLY A 471 13.31 10.21 5.61
N LEU A 472 12.48 9.20 5.37
CA LEU A 472 11.03 9.36 5.20
C LEU A 472 10.31 9.83 6.47
N ILE A 473 10.79 9.37 7.64
CA ILE A 473 10.22 9.78 8.93
C ILE A 473 10.56 11.25 9.20
N GLY A 474 11.69 11.72 8.65
CA GLY A 474 12.20 13.08 8.83
C GLY A 474 12.81 13.28 10.21
N GLU A 475 13.34 14.49 10.41
CA GLU A 475 13.96 14.89 11.65
C GLU A 475 12.93 15.51 12.60
N ARG A 476 13.16 15.33 13.90
CA ARG A 476 12.39 15.98 14.95
C ARG A 476 13.34 16.63 15.94
N VAL A 477 12.97 17.82 16.41
CA VAL A 477 13.66 18.51 17.48
C VAL A 477 12.92 18.26 18.78
N LEU A 478 13.63 17.71 19.75
CA LEU A 478 13.11 17.41 21.08
C LEU A 478 13.93 18.18 22.10
N GLU A 479 13.27 18.78 23.07
CA GLU A 479 13.90 19.23 24.31
C GLU A 479 13.81 18.10 25.33
N ARG A 480 14.94 17.69 25.89
CA ARG A 480 15.00 16.67 26.96
C ARG A 480 15.46 17.30 28.24
N TYR A 481 14.78 17.01 29.32
CA TYR A 481 15.25 17.35 30.65
C TYR A 481 16.27 16.26 31.09
N SER A 482 17.51 16.68 31.37
CA SER A 482 18.51 15.85 32.02
C SER A 482 18.92 16.51 33.34
N ALA A 483 18.60 15.89 34.47
CA ALA A 483 19.13 16.30 35.76
C ALA A 483 20.54 15.72 35.91
N SER A 484 21.58 16.57 35.92
CA SER A 484 22.89 16.16 36.37
C SER A 484 22.92 16.23 37.91
N GLN A 485 23.10 15.11 38.59
CA GLN A 485 23.48 15.14 39.99
C GLN A 485 24.99 15.34 40.03
N ASN A 486 25.43 16.54 40.45
CA ASN A 486 26.81 16.70 40.91
C ASN A 486 26.92 16.00 42.26
N THR A 487 27.61 14.88 42.28
CA THR A 487 28.10 14.22 43.49
C THR A 487 29.30 15.00 44.03
#